data_8b51d021d8c73a0487a560d2eed4b34b
#
_entry.id   8b51d021d8c73a0487a560d2eed4b34b
#
_cell.length_a   1.000
_cell.length_b   1.000
_cell.length_c   1.000
_cell.angle_alpha   90.00
_cell.angle_beta   90.00
_cell.angle_gamma   90.00
#
_symmetry.space_group_name_H-M   'P 1'
#
loop_
_entity.id
_entity.type
_entity.pdbx_description
1 polymer ?
#
loop_
_entity_poly.entity_id
_entity_poly.type
_entity_poly.pdbx_seq_one_letter_code
_entity_poly.pdbx_strand_id
1 'polypeptide(L)'
;NIAEPVWFKAGAQLFAPDGIDYLGSPGLIDAHNIIAIVACQVLLMGGAEAYRTKAAGADRTYPGGSFDPLGLADDPAAFSELKVKEIKNGRLAMFSMFGYYVQAIVTGQGPVENWASHIADPAANNIFGQGNLSNFAMFAATGAKSSWYGEDRKTWLGPFKAPVPAYLKGELPGDYGFDPQGLGSNPADLQKYAEAELLHARWAMLGTVGCLTPELLAKFA
;
A
#
# COMPACT_ATOMS: atom_id res chain seq x y z
N ASN A 1 5.10 15.69 -2.31
CA ASN A 1 5.66 17.03 -2.49
C ASN A 1 5.81 17.34 -3.98
N ILE A 2 5.19 18.44 -4.46
CA ILE A 2 5.21 18.80 -5.89
C ILE A 2 6.62 19.26 -6.31
N ALA A 3 7.35 19.93 -5.42
CA ALA A 3 8.67 20.47 -5.71
C ALA A 3 9.81 19.45 -5.58
N GLU A 4 9.64 18.39 -4.76
CA GLU A 4 10.67 17.37 -4.53
C GLU A 4 10.05 15.97 -4.51
N PRO A 5 10.17 15.22 -5.61
CA PRO A 5 9.57 13.88 -5.72
C PRO A 5 10.34 12.81 -4.95
N VAL A 6 11.61 13.07 -4.58
CA VAL A 6 12.43 12.12 -3.85
C VAL A 6 12.13 12.21 -2.36
N TRP A 7 11.54 11.16 -1.79
CA TRP A 7 10.99 11.15 -0.44
C TRP A 7 12.00 11.54 0.66
N PHE A 8 13.25 11.07 0.57
CA PHE A 8 14.26 11.35 1.60
C PHE A 8 14.87 12.77 1.50
N LYS A 9 14.64 13.48 0.40
CA LYS A 9 15.00 14.89 0.24
C LYS A 9 13.87 15.84 0.61
N ALA A 10 12.62 15.37 0.57
CA ALA A 10 11.43 16.20 0.78
C ALA A 10 11.43 16.90 2.15
N GLY A 11 11.86 16.22 3.21
CA GLY A 11 11.93 16.79 4.55
C GLY A 11 12.95 17.91 4.71
N ALA A 12 14.04 17.88 3.95
CA ALA A 12 15.08 18.91 4.01
C ALA A 12 14.62 20.28 3.50
N GLN A 13 13.61 20.32 2.63
CA GLN A 13 13.03 21.56 2.12
C GLN A 13 12.35 22.41 3.20
N LEU A 14 11.94 21.80 4.32
CA LEU A 14 11.40 22.53 5.46
C LEU A 14 12.38 23.57 6.03
N PHE A 15 13.68 23.30 5.92
CA PHE A 15 14.76 24.14 6.41
C PHE A 15 15.35 25.05 5.32
N ALA A 16 14.80 25.02 4.10
CA ALA A 16 15.21 25.93 3.05
C ALA A 16 14.78 27.36 3.39
N PRO A 17 15.52 28.40 2.92
CA PRO A 17 15.19 29.81 3.21
C PRO A 17 13.76 30.20 2.82
N ASP A 18 13.24 29.60 1.75
CA ASP A 18 11.92 29.89 1.19
C ASP A 18 10.83 28.92 1.70
N GLY A 19 11.18 27.98 2.62
CA GLY A 19 10.25 26.97 3.11
C GLY A 19 9.76 25.99 2.05
N ILE A 20 8.64 25.31 2.31
CA ILE A 20 8.01 24.40 1.35
C ILE A 20 6.95 25.17 0.57
N ASP A 21 7.06 25.13 -0.74
CA ASP A 21 6.01 25.59 -1.66
C ASP A 21 4.86 24.56 -1.65
N TYR A 22 3.70 24.96 -1.13
CA TYR A 22 2.52 24.12 -1.03
C TYR A 22 1.38 24.71 -1.86
N LEU A 23 0.93 23.95 -2.87
CA LEU A 23 -0.18 24.34 -3.75
C LEU A 23 0.01 25.72 -4.41
N GLY A 24 1.24 26.06 -4.81
CA GLY A 24 1.56 27.34 -5.44
C GLY A 24 1.68 28.53 -4.48
N SER A 25 1.71 28.28 -3.18
CA SER A 25 1.95 29.30 -2.15
C SER A 25 3.36 29.14 -1.57
N PRO A 26 4.35 29.88 -2.06
CA PRO A 26 5.72 29.78 -1.56
C PRO A 26 5.79 30.19 -0.09
N GLY A 27 6.56 29.45 0.69
CA GLY A 27 6.77 29.72 2.11
C GLY A 27 5.57 29.47 3.03
N LEU A 28 4.52 28.81 2.53
CA LEU A 28 3.35 28.48 3.35
C LEU A 28 3.70 27.53 4.50
N ILE A 29 4.62 26.62 4.28
CA ILE A 29 5.09 25.68 5.29
C ILE A 29 6.59 25.93 5.55
N ASP A 30 6.88 26.49 6.71
CA ASP A 30 8.23 26.73 7.20
C ASP A 30 8.52 25.96 8.50
N ALA A 31 9.73 26.09 9.03
CA ALA A 31 10.14 25.44 10.25
C ALA A 31 9.34 25.92 11.49
N HIS A 32 8.73 27.11 11.46
CA HIS A 32 7.91 27.62 12.55
C HIS A 32 6.50 27.04 12.52
N ASN A 33 5.94 26.87 11.32
CA ASN A 33 4.59 26.35 11.12
C ASN A 33 4.48 24.83 11.34
N ILE A 34 5.58 24.08 11.25
CA ILE A 34 5.56 22.62 11.39
C ILE A 34 5.02 22.17 12.75
N ILE A 35 5.27 22.91 13.83
CA ILE A 35 4.79 22.57 15.17
C ILE A 35 3.26 22.65 15.21
N ALA A 36 2.67 23.69 14.62
CA ALA A 36 1.22 23.84 14.54
C ALA A 36 0.60 22.74 13.68
N ILE A 37 1.23 22.38 12.56
CA ILE A 37 0.78 21.28 11.68
C ILE A 37 0.81 19.96 12.42
N VAL A 38 1.89 19.65 13.15
CA VAL A 38 2.00 18.41 13.95
C VAL A 38 0.94 18.38 15.04
N ALA A 39 0.72 19.49 15.76
CA ALA A 39 -0.32 19.58 16.80
C ALA A 39 -1.71 19.33 16.23
N CYS A 40 -2.06 19.95 15.09
CA CYS A 40 -3.34 19.73 14.41
C CYS A 40 -3.47 18.27 13.95
N GLN A 41 -2.44 17.69 13.39
CA GLN A 41 -2.46 16.29 12.94
C GLN A 41 -2.64 15.32 14.12
N VAL A 42 -1.93 15.52 15.21
CA VAL A 42 -2.08 14.66 16.41
C VAL A 42 -3.51 14.75 16.94
N LEU A 43 -4.10 15.94 16.96
CA LEU A 43 -5.45 16.14 17.49
C LEU A 43 -6.51 15.52 16.56
N LEU A 44 -6.44 15.79 15.27
CA LEU A 44 -7.42 15.28 14.29
C LEU A 44 -7.27 13.78 14.07
N MET A 45 -6.06 13.30 13.84
CA MET A 45 -5.81 11.86 13.66
C MET A 45 -6.01 11.07 14.94
N GLY A 46 -5.63 11.64 16.10
CA GLY A 46 -5.90 11.05 17.41
C GLY A 46 -7.40 10.86 17.64
N GLY A 47 -8.23 11.84 17.27
CA GLY A 47 -9.68 11.74 17.32
C GLY A 47 -10.23 10.65 16.39
N ALA A 48 -9.78 10.62 15.16
CA ALA A 48 -10.18 9.60 14.17
C ALA A 48 -9.80 8.17 14.61
N GLU A 49 -8.58 7.98 15.10
CA GLU A 49 -8.11 6.68 15.60
C GLU A 49 -8.81 6.25 16.90
N ALA A 50 -9.09 7.20 17.79
CA ALA A 50 -9.88 6.93 19.00
C ALA A 50 -11.31 6.47 18.65
N TYR A 51 -11.92 7.06 17.62
CA TYR A 51 -13.22 6.61 17.11
C TYR A 51 -13.12 5.20 16.52
N ARG A 52 -12.14 4.96 15.66
CA ARG A 52 -11.91 3.64 15.04
C ARG A 52 -11.67 2.53 16.08
N THR A 53 -10.90 2.79 17.12
CA THR A 53 -10.58 1.80 18.15
C THR A 53 -11.73 1.47 19.09
N LYS A 54 -12.72 2.36 19.21
CA LYS A 54 -13.93 2.11 20.01
C LYS A 54 -14.90 1.10 19.36
N ALA A 55 -14.82 0.92 18.04
CA ALA A 55 -15.62 -0.08 17.34
C ALA A 55 -15.17 -1.48 17.76
N ALA A 56 -16.13 -2.37 17.99
CA ALA A 56 -15.88 -3.75 18.44
C ALA A 56 -15.92 -4.75 17.28
N GLY A 57 -15.04 -5.75 17.33
CA GLY A 57 -15.09 -6.89 16.42
C GLY A 57 -14.93 -6.55 14.92
N ALA A 58 -15.76 -7.16 14.08
CA ALA A 58 -15.73 -6.98 12.62
C ALA A 58 -15.98 -5.53 12.18
N ASP A 59 -16.75 -4.78 12.96
CA ASP A 59 -17.08 -3.38 12.66
C ASP A 59 -15.86 -2.46 12.69
N ARG A 60 -14.77 -2.85 13.36
CA ARG A 60 -13.52 -2.09 13.37
C ARG A 60 -12.89 -2.02 11.99
N THR A 61 -12.95 -3.09 11.23
CA THR A 61 -12.29 -3.23 9.93
C THR A 61 -13.21 -2.84 8.78
N TYR A 62 -14.49 -3.15 8.91
CA TYR A 62 -15.55 -2.91 7.92
C TYR A 62 -16.79 -2.27 8.57
N PRO A 63 -16.70 -0.99 8.94
CA PRO A 63 -17.75 -0.34 9.73
C PRO A 63 -19.08 -0.17 8.98
N GLY A 64 -19.06 -0.09 7.64
CA GLY A 64 -20.28 0.15 6.86
C GLY A 64 -20.93 1.50 7.13
N GLY A 65 -22.22 1.61 6.93
CA GLY A 65 -23.03 2.81 7.20
C GLY A 65 -22.51 4.07 6.52
N SER A 66 -22.05 5.05 7.29
CA SER A 66 -21.51 6.31 6.77
C SER A 66 -20.23 6.14 5.93
N PHE A 67 -19.51 5.03 6.10
CA PHE A 67 -18.31 4.70 5.33
C PHE A 67 -18.60 3.89 4.05
N ASP A 68 -19.86 3.51 3.83
CA ASP A 68 -20.36 2.92 2.58
C ASP A 68 -21.61 3.65 2.09
N PRO A 69 -21.47 4.92 1.64
CA PRO A 69 -22.61 5.74 1.23
C PRO A 69 -23.33 5.21 -0.02
N LEU A 70 -22.66 4.39 -0.83
CA LEU A 70 -23.22 3.80 -2.05
C LEU A 70 -23.85 2.42 -1.83
N GLY A 71 -23.75 1.84 -0.62
CA GLY A 71 -24.31 0.53 -0.31
C GLY A 71 -23.69 -0.61 -1.10
N LEU A 72 -22.41 -0.53 -1.45
CA LEU A 72 -21.72 -1.55 -2.25
C LEU A 72 -21.55 -2.88 -1.49
N ALA A 73 -21.63 -2.83 -0.17
CA ALA A 73 -21.49 -3.98 0.72
C ALA A 73 -22.84 -4.58 1.17
N ASP A 74 -23.97 -4.14 0.61
CA ASP A 74 -25.31 -4.60 1.03
C ASP A 74 -25.57 -6.07 0.64
N ASP A 75 -25.05 -6.52 -0.51
CA ASP A 75 -25.10 -7.92 -0.91
C ASP A 75 -23.91 -8.69 -0.30
N PRO A 76 -24.18 -9.74 0.52
CA PRO A 76 -23.10 -10.54 1.14
C PRO A 76 -22.14 -11.19 0.14
N ALA A 77 -22.62 -11.60 -1.04
CA ALA A 77 -21.79 -12.20 -2.07
C ALA A 77 -20.85 -11.15 -2.70
N ALA A 78 -21.39 -9.98 -3.07
CA ALA A 78 -20.61 -8.87 -3.56
C ALA A 78 -19.59 -8.37 -2.51
N PHE A 79 -20.01 -8.28 -1.25
CA PHE A 79 -19.14 -7.87 -0.15
C PHE A 79 -17.93 -8.80 0.04
N SER A 80 -18.15 -10.13 -0.01
CA SER A 80 -17.05 -11.09 0.09
C SER A 80 -16.03 -10.94 -1.06
N GLU A 81 -16.52 -10.70 -2.28
CA GLU A 81 -15.66 -10.45 -3.43
C GLU A 81 -14.91 -9.11 -3.33
N LEU A 82 -15.57 -8.05 -2.85
CA LEU A 82 -14.95 -6.74 -2.65
C LEU A 82 -13.85 -6.78 -1.61
N LYS A 83 -14.01 -7.53 -0.51
CA LYS A 83 -12.94 -7.76 0.48
C LYS A 83 -11.69 -8.37 -0.16
N VAL A 84 -11.86 -9.36 -1.04
CA VAL A 84 -10.73 -9.98 -1.74
C VAL A 84 -10.09 -9.00 -2.72
N LYS A 85 -10.88 -8.20 -3.43
CA LYS A 85 -10.37 -7.16 -4.33
C LYS A 85 -9.57 -6.11 -3.56
N GLU A 86 -10.08 -5.67 -2.41
CA GLU A 86 -9.41 -4.70 -1.54
C GLU A 86 -8.03 -5.20 -1.10
N ILE A 87 -7.95 -6.40 -0.53
CA ILE A 87 -6.68 -6.91 -0.02
C ILE A 87 -5.66 -7.18 -1.14
N LYS A 88 -6.11 -7.64 -2.31
CA LYS A 88 -5.22 -7.84 -3.47
C LYS A 88 -4.65 -6.53 -4.00
N ASN A 89 -5.49 -5.51 -4.16
CA ASN A 89 -5.04 -4.18 -4.56
C ASN A 89 -4.11 -3.57 -3.49
N GLY A 90 -4.43 -3.79 -2.21
CA GLY A 90 -3.60 -3.35 -1.11
C GLY A 90 -2.22 -4.03 -1.09
N ARG A 91 -2.14 -5.33 -1.31
CA ARG A 91 -0.87 -6.04 -1.43
C ARG A 91 -0.03 -5.53 -2.60
N LEU A 92 -0.67 -5.29 -3.75
CA LEU A 92 -0.01 -4.66 -4.89
C LEU A 92 0.52 -3.27 -4.53
N ALA A 93 -0.28 -2.45 -3.86
CA ALA A 93 0.10 -1.11 -3.45
C ALA A 93 1.24 -1.11 -2.42
N MET A 94 1.23 -2.01 -1.42
CA MET A 94 2.33 -2.17 -0.47
C MET A 94 3.63 -2.52 -1.18
N PHE A 95 3.58 -3.44 -2.14
CA PHE A 95 4.76 -3.83 -2.91
C PHE A 95 5.24 -2.70 -3.84
N SER A 96 4.31 -1.94 -4.43
CA SER A 96 4.63 -0.76 -5.24
C SER A 96 5.27 0.34 -4.42
N MET A 97 4.77 0.62 -3.21
CA MET A 97 5.38 1.60 -2.31
C MET A 97 6.79 1.20 -1.90
N PHE A 98 7.02 -0.07 -1.60
CA PHE A 98 8.37 -0.58 -1.36
C PHE A 98 9.27 -0.33 -2.57
N GLY A 99 8.76 -0.59 -3.78
CA GLY A 99 9.46 -0.27 -5.03
C GLY A 99 9.82 1.22 -5.14
N TYR A 100 8.89 2.13 -4.87
CA TYR A 100 9.14 3.58 -4.91
C TYR A 100 10.23 4.02 -3.94
N TYR A 101 10.23 3.47 -2.71
CA TYR A 101 11.29 3.78 -1.75
C TYR A 101 12.67 3.32 -2.23
N VAL A 102 12.77 2.09 -2.71
CA VAL A 102 14.04 1.53 -3.19
C VAL A 102 14.52 2.23 -4.47
N GLN A 103 13.62 2.45 -5.44
CA GLN A 103 13.95 3.16 -6.67
C GLN A 103 14.49 4.57 -6.40
N ALA A 104 13.83 5.32 -5.52
CA ALA A 104 14.28 6.67 -5.16
C ALA A 104 15.70 6.66 -4.55
N ILE A 105 16.03 5.66 -3.72
CA ILE A 105 17.37 5.51 -3.13
C ILE A 105 18.41 5.22 -4.21
N VAL A 106 18.09 4.31 -5.14
CA VAL A 106 19.05 3.85 -6.17
C VAL A 106 19.23 4.87 -7.27
N THR A 107 18.14 5.46 -7.77
CA THR A 107 18.18 6.36 -8.94
C THR A 107 18.25 7.84 -8.57
N GLY A 108 17.82 8.20 -7.36
CA GLY A 108 17.69 9.60 -6.95
C GLY A 108 16.55 10.36 -7.65
N GLN A 109 15.64 9.63 -8.29
CA GLN A 109 14.53 10.17 -9.08
C GLN A 109 13.18 9.75 -8.48
N GLY A 110 12.13 10.49 -8.84
CA GLY A 110 10.76 10.15 -8.48
C GLY A 110 10.19 8.99 -9.31
N PRO A 111 9.04 8.43 -8.89
CA PRO A 111 8.46 7.25 -9.55
C PRO A 111 8.03 7.51 -11.00
N VAL A 112 7.51 8.69 -11.33
CA VAL A 112 7.09 9.04 -12.71
C VAL A 112 8.29 9.27 -13.61
N GLU A 113 9.35 9.89 -13.08
CA GLU A 113 10.60 10.09 -13.82
C GLU A 113 11.29 8.74 -14.10
N ASN A 114 11.34 7.83 -13.12
CA ASN A 114 11.83 6.47 -13.31
C ASN A 114 11.03 5.71 -14.38
N TRP A 115 9.70 5.87 -14.38
CA TRP A 115 8.84 5.26 -15.38
C TRP A 115 9.09 5.84 -16.78
N ALA A 116 9.26 7.15 -16.90
CA ALA A 116 9.56 7.81 -18.16
C ALA A 116 10.92 7.38 -18.72
N SER A 117 11.96 7.30 -17.87
CA SER A 117 13.30 6.84 -18.29
C SER A 117 13.29 5.37 -18.71
N HIS A 118 12.51 4.52 -18.04
CA HIS A 118 12.33 3.12 -18.43
C HIS A 118 11.64 2.99 -19.80
N ILE A 119 10.62 3.80 -20.10
CA ILE A 119 9.98 3.80 -21.42
C ILE A 119 10.91 4.27 -22.51
N ALA A 120 11.75 5.28 -22.22
CA ALA A 120 12.70 5.84 -23.19
C ALA A 120 13.79 4.82 -23.57
N ASP A 121 14.33 4.08 -22.60
CA ASP A 121 15.31 3.01 -22.82
C ASP A 121 15.08 1.87 -21.81
N PRO A 122 14.22 0.89 -22.15
CA PRO A 122 13.91 -0.23 -21.26
C PRO A 122 15.10 -1.17 -21.00
N ALA A 123 16.08 -1.20 -21.89
CA ALA A 123 17.22 -2.10 -21.77
C ALA A 123 18.26 -1.56 -20.76
N ALA A 124 18.47 -0.27 -20.70
CA ALA A 124 19.41 0.36 -19.78
C ALA A 124 18.77 0.72 -18.43
N ASN A 125 17.51 1.18 -18.44
CA ASN A 125 16.82 1.69 -17.25
C ASN A 125 15.89 0.65 -16.63
N ASN A 126 16.45 -0.41 -16.07
CA ASN A 126 15.72 -1.45 -15.34
C ASN A 126 16.56 -1.97 -14.16
N ILE A 127 15.95 -2.77 -13.30
CA ILE A 127 16.63 -3.35 -12.13
C ILE A 127 17.84 -4.22 -12.49
N PHE A 128 17.87 -4.74 -13.71
CA PHE A 128 18.94 -5.60 -14.21
C PHE A 128 20.04 -4.84 -14.96
N GLY A 129 19.73 -3.66 -15.49
CA GLY A 129 20.66 -2.82 -16.26
C GLY A 129 21.81 -2.26 -15.43
N GLN A 130 21.68 -2.23 -14.13
CA GLN A 130 22.71 -1.75 -13.19
C GLN A 130 23.54 -2.85 -12.52
N GLY A 131 23.41 -4.09 -12.91
CA GLY A 131 24.24 -5.21 -12.40
C GLY A 131 23.54 -6.56 -12.36
N ASN A 132 24.02 -7.50 -13.11
CA ASN A 132 23.90 -8.96 -13.07
C ASN A 132 22.79 -9.57 -12.18
N LEU A 133 21.55 -9.55 -12.61
CA LEU A 133 20.51 -10.42 -12.09
C LEU A 133 19.71 -11.03 -13.26
N SER A 134 20.35 -11.91 -14.01
CA SER A 134 19.83 -12.52 -15.24
C SER A 134 18.82 -13.66 -15.04
N ASN A 135 18.26 -13.88 -13.84
CA ASN A 135 17.43 -15.04 -13.56
C ASN A 135 16.15 -14.77 -12.78
N PHE A 136 15.40 -13.72 -13.13
CA PHE A 136 14.04 -13.58 -12.60
C PHE A 136 13.02 -14.02 -13.67
N ALA A 137 12.67 -15.31 -13.65
CA ALA A 137 11.62 -15.85 -14.51
C ALA A 137 10.25 -15.31 -14.10
N MET A 138 9.56 -14.62 -15.01
CA MET A 138 8.17 -14.20 -14.84
C MET A 138 7.25 -15.43 -14.80
N PHE A 139 6.56 -15.62 -13.69
CA PHE A 139 5.47 -16.59 -13.59
C PHE A 139 4.19 -16.01 -14.20
N ALA A 140 3.85 -16.43 -15.40
CA ALA A 140 2.54 -16.18 -15.99
C ALA A 140 1.51 -17.13 -15.37
N ALA A 141 0.55 -16.59 -14.64
CA ALA A 141 -0.57 -17.35 -14.11
C ALA A 141 -1.66 -17.50 -15.18
N THR A 142 -1.88 -18.70 -15.65
CA THR A 142 -3.01 -19.08 -16.50
C THR A 142 -4.31 -19.07 -15.71
N GLY A 143 -5.32 -18.33 -16.22
CA GLY A 143 -6.61 -18.17 -15.57
C GLY A 143 -7.45 -19.45 -15.58
N ALA A 144 -7.83 -19.90 -14.38
CA ALA A 144 -8.98 -20.76 -14.18
C ALA A 144 -9.90 -20.07 -13.17
N LYS A 145 -11.21 -20.20 -13.32
CA LYS A 145 -12.18 -19.72 -12.32
C LYS A 145 -11.82 -20.35 -10.98
N SER A 146 -11.31 -19.55 -10.05
CA SER A 146 -10.94 -20.02 -8.72
C SER A 146 -11.94 -19.51 -7.70
N SER A 147 -12.41 -20.41 -6.84
CA SER A 147 -13.04 -20.01 -5.57
C SER A 147 -12.04 -19.16 -4.79
N TRP A 148 -12.50 -18.05 -4.24
CA TRP A 148 -11.67 -17.17 -3.40
C TRP A 148 -11.59 -17.64 -1.95
N TYR A 149 -12.54 -18.48 -1.55
CA TYR A 149 -12.74 -18.97 -0.19
C TYR A 149 -12.91 -20.50 -0.20
N GLY A 150 -12.73 -21.12 0.96
CA GLY A 150 -12.92 -22.54 1.16
C GLY A 150 -11.69 -23.40 0.84
N GLU A 151 -11.88 -24.72 0.90
CA GLU A 151 -10.78 -25.68 0.71
C GLU A 151 -10.29 -25.77 -0.74
N ASP A 152 -11.16 -25.53 -1.71
CA ASP A 152 -10.86 -25.55 -3.16
C ASP A 152 -10.27 -24.24 -3.68
N ARG A 153 -9.93 -23.29 -2.78
CA ARG A 153 -9.28 -22.04 -3.18
C ARG A 153 -7.92 -22.26 -3.79
N LYS A 154 -7.50 -21.36 -4.67
CA LYS A 154 -6.12 -21.34 -5.17
C LYS A 154 -5.13 -21.11 -4.02
N THR A 155 -4.21 -22.03 -3.82
CA THR A 155 -3.12 -21.88 -2.87
C THR A 155 -1.82 -21.50 -3.58
N TRP A 156 -1.00 -20.69 -2.92
CA TRP A 156 0.34 -20.36 -3.36
C TRP A 156 1.30 -20.52 -2.18
N LEU A 157 2.11 -21.54 -2.25
CA LEU A 157 2.96 -21.99 -1.14
C LEU A 157 4.40 -21.44 -1.24
N GLY A 158 4.61 -20.45 -2.10
CA GLY A 158 5.92 -19.87 -2.33
C GLY A 158 6.85 -20.79 -3.11
N PRO A 159 8.12 -20.41 -3.26
CA PRO A 159 9.12 -21.19 -4.00
C PRO A 159 9.50 -22.51 -3.30
N PHE A 160 9.25 -22.64 -2.02
CA PHE A 160 9.68 -23.80 -1.19
C PHE A 160 8.60 -24.88 -1.03
N LYS A 161 7.43 -24.74 -1.65
CA LYS A 161 6.31 -25.71 -1.59
C LYS A 161 6.02 -26.24 -0.17
N ALA A 162 6.00 -25.34 0.81
CA ALA A 162 5.61 -25.70 2.17
C ALA A 162 4.17 -26.18 2.22
N PRO A 163 3.80 -27.14 3.09
CA PRO A 163 2.41 -27.60 3.22
C PRO A 163 1.52 -26.45 3.71
N VAL A 164 0.25 -26.44 3.26
CA VAL A 164 -0.75 -25.48 3.76
C VAL A 164 -0.97 -25.72 5.25
N PRO A 165 -0.81 -24.71 6.10
CA PRO A 165 -1.08 -24.84 7.52
C PRO A 165 -2.56 -25.17 7.77
N ALA A 166 -2.85 -26.06 8.74
CA ALA A 166 -4.19 -26.54 9.04
C ALA A 166 -5.15 -25.46 9.57
N TYR A 167 -4.61 -24.34 10.06
CA TYR A 167 -5.40 -23.20 10.55
C TYR A 167 -5.82 -22.22 9.44
N LEU A 168 -5.26 -22.31 8.22
CA LEU A 168 -5.63 -21.50 7.06
C LEU A 168 -6.65 -22.26 6.21
N LYS A 169 -7.93 -22.13 6.55
CA LYS A 169 -9.02 -22.88 5.92
C LYS A 169 -9.71 -22.12 4.77
N GLY A 170 -9.23 -20.94 4.42
CA GLY A 170 -9.84 -20.11 3.38
C GLY A 170 -11.03 -19.27 3.87
N GLU A 171 -11.07 -18.93 5.14
CA GLU A 171 -12.10 -18.05 5.72
C GLU A 171 -11.74 -16.57 5.54
N LEU A 172 -10.43 -16.27 5.54
CA LEU A 172 -9.94 -14.91 5.41
C LEU A 172 -9.84 -14.47 3.95
N PRO A 173 -10.17 -13.20 3.64
CA PRO A 173 -10.01 -12.67 2.30
C PRO A 173 -8.53 -12.69 1.89
N GLY A 174 -8.26 -13.21 0.68
CA GLY A 174 -6.89 -13.31 0.17
C GLY A 174 -6.04 -14.41 0.82
N ASP A 175 -6.64 -15.41 1.43
CA ASP A 175 -5.93 -16.56 1.97
C ASP A 175 -5.47 -17.48 0.84
N TYR A 176 -4.16 -17.54 0.61
CA TYR A 176 -3.48 -18.44 -0.33
C TYR A 176 -2.76 -19.60 0.36
N GLY A 177 -2.94 -19.78 1.67
CA GLY A 177 -2.27 -20.84 2.43
C GLY A 177 -0.80 -20.59 2.72
N PHE A 178 -0.31 -19.37 2.59
CA PHE A 178 1.12 -19.03 2.73
C PHE A 178 1.43 -18.50 4.13
N ASP A 179 1.96 -19.34 4.99
CA ASP A 179 2.56 -18.96 6.27
C ASP A 179 3.74 -19.90 6.61
N PRO A 180 4.93 -19.69 6.00
CA PRO A 180 6.07 -20.58 6.19
C PRO A 180 6.68 -20.51 7.59
N GLN A 181 6.42 -19.45 8.34
CA GLN A 181 6.97 -19.25 9.70
C GLN A 181 5.96 -19.60 10.80
N GLY A 182 4.70 -19.89 10.44
CA GLY A 182 3.66 -20.22 11.41
C GLY A 182 3.22 -19.05 12.29
N LEU A 183 3.36 -17.81 11.81
CA LEU A 183 3.01 -16.60 12.58
C LEU A 183 1.53 -16.53 12.92
N GLY A 184 0.66 -17.10 12.09
CA GLY A 184 -0.77 -17.16 12.29
C GLY A 184 -1.27 -18.39 13.06
N SER A 185 -0.41 -19.18 13.69
CA SER A 185 -0.79 -20.41 14.38
C SER A 185 -1.74 -20.18 15.57
N ASN A 186 -1.64 -19.02 16.21
CA ASN A 186 -2.57 -18.59 17.26
C ASN A 186 -3.72 -17.78 16.62
N PRO A 187 -4.99 -18.17 16.81
CA PRO A 187 -6.14 -17.48 16.22
C PRO A 187 -6.23 -15.99 16.57
N ALA A 188 -5.86 -15.61 17.78
CA ALA A 188 -5.87 -14.20 18.21
C ALA A 188 -4.83 -13.36 17.47
N ASP A 189 -3.65 -13.93 17.25
CA ASP A 189 -2.58 -13.26 16.50
C ASP A 189 -2.90 -13.23 15.00
N LEU A 190 -3.50 -14.29 14.45
CA LEU A 190 -3.95 -14.32 13.07
C LEU A 190 -4.96 -13.21 12.77
N GLN A 191 -5.96 -13.02 13.63
CA GLN A 191 -6.92 -11.94 13.47
C GLN A 191 -6.24 -10.56 13.52
N LYS A 192 -5.35 -10.37 14.48
CA LYS A 192 -4.58 -9.13 14.64
C LYS A 192 -3.71 -8.81 13.42
N TYR A 193 -3.04 -9.83 12.87
CA TYR A 193 -2.25 -9.66 11.66
C TYR A 193 -3.10 -9.39 10.43
N ALA A 194 -4.28 -10.00 10.29
CA ALA A 194 -5.21 -9.71 9.22
C ALA A 194 -5.73 -8.25 9.28
N GLU A 195 -6.06 -7.76 10.47
CA GLU A 195 -6.43 -6.35 10.67
C GLU A 195 -5.26 -5.41 10.32
N ALA A 196 -4.06 -5.73 10.77
CA ALA A 196 -2.85 -4.95 10.48
C ALA A 196 -2.53 -4.94 8.98
N GLU A 197 -2.64 -6.08 8.30
CA GLU A 197 -2.45 -6.18 6.85
C GLU A 197 -3.40 -5.26 6.11
N LEU A 198 -4.68 -5.27 6.47
CA LEU A 198 -5.68 -4.44 5.80
C LEU A 198 -5.44 -2.94 6.03
N LEU A 199 -5.04 -2.55 7.23
CA LEU A 199 -4.68 -1.16 7.50
C LEU A 199 -3.46 -0.70 6.69
N HIS A 200 -2.41 -1.52 6.64
CA HIS A 200 -1.24 -1.23 5.81
C HIS A 200 -1.59 -1.18 4.31
N ALA A 201 -2.48 -2.08 3.87
CA ALA A 201 -2.98 -2.10 2.50
C ALA A 201 -3.69 -0.79 2.14
N ARG A 202 -4.58 -0.31 2.99
CA ARG A 202 -5.30 0.96 2.79
C ARG A 202 -4.37 2.16 2.76
N TRP A 203 -3.44 2.24 3.71
CA TRP A 203 -2.44 3.31 3.72
C TRP A 203 -1.52 3.26 2.49
N ALA A 204 -1.12 2.08 2.04
CA ALA A 204 -0.29 1.92 0.85
C ALA A 204 -1.02 2.34 -0.42
N MET A 205 -2.31 2.02 -0.57
CA MET A 205 -3.12 2.49 -1.70
C MET A 205 -3.21 4.02 -1.75
N LEU A 206 -3.44 4.67 -0.62
CA LEU A 206 -3.41 6.13 -0.53
C LEU A 206 -2.01 6.69 -0.80
N GLY A 207 -0.97 6.03 -0.29
CA GLY A 207 0.42 6.40 -0.50
C GLY A 207 0.85 6.35 -1.95
N THR A 208 0.46 5.31 -2.70
CA THR A 208 0.78 5.20 -4.14
C THR A 208 0.17 6.35 -4.94
N VAL A 209 -1.10 6.67 -4.69
CA VAL A 209 -1.77 7.82 -5.31
C VAL A 209 -1.09 9.13 -4.89
N GLY A 210 -0.77 9.27 -3.60
CA GLY A 210 -0.11 10.46 -3.06
C GLY A 210 1.31 10.70 -3.57
N CYS A 211 2.01 9.65 -4.00
CA CYS A 211 3.31 9.79 -4.66
C CYS A 211 3.17 10.16 -6.14
N LEU A 212 2.27 9.49 -6.87
CA LEU A 212 2.14 9.67 -8.32
C LEU A 212 1.45 10.98 -8.71
N THR A 213 0.38 11.35 -8.01
CA THR A 213 -0.45 12.51 -8.39
C THR A 213 0.31 13.83 -8.41
N PRO A 214 1.07 14.21 -7.36
CA PRO A 214 1.81 15.46 -7.37
C PRO A 214 2.88 15.52 -8.47
N GLU A 215 3.57 14.43 -8.72
CA GLU A 215 4.62 14.36 -9.74
C GLU A 215 4.03 14.44 -11.16
N LEU A 216 2.89 13.79 -11.39
CA LEU A 216 2.15 13.91 -12.65
C LEU A 216 1.65 15.34 -12.87
N LEU A 217 1.07 15.96 -11.86
CA LEU A 217 0.59 17.33 -11.95
C LEU A 217 1.74 18.30 -12.24
N ALA A 218 2.89 18.15 -11.57
CA ALA A 218 4.06 18.97 -11.81
C ALA A 218 4.63 18.82 -13.24
N LYS A 219 4.43 17.66 -13.87
CA LYS A 219 4.91 17.40 -15.24
C LYS A 219 3.97 17.94 -16.31
N PHE A 220 2.69 18.10 -16.01
CA PHE A 220 1.66 18.56 -16.96
C PHE A 220 1.19 20.00 -16.70
N ALA A 221 1.64 20.66 -15.64
CA ALA A 221 1.43 22.07 -15.35
C ALA A 221 2.54 22.93 -15.94
#